data_0a6b5a5f8caef4243fb05475cab41a08
#
_entry.id   0a6b5a5f8caef4243fb05475cab41a08
#
_cell.length_a   1.000
_cell.length_b   1.000
_cell.length_c   1.000
_cell.angle_alpha   90.00
_cell.angle_beta   90.00
_cell.angle_gamma   90.00
#
_symmetry.space_group_name_H-M   'P 1'
#
loop_
_entity.id
_entity.type
_entity.pdbx_description
1 polymer ?
#
loop_
_entity_poly.entity_id
_entity_poly.type
_entity_poly.pdbx_seq_one_letter_code
_entity_poly.pdbx_strand_id
1 'polypeptide(L)'
;MSANAMFWDRVAKRYAAQPVSDPSAYEVTLSRTASYLRADQTILELGCGTGSTAVTLAPNVAQMLATDFSAKMIEFGQERARAAGLSNLKFQVCDLETAPVGPFDAVLAFNLFHLLPELDASLQKVMQRLKPGGLFISKTVCMQDAKSGLKRRLIRAVLPMMRWVGKAPDTVHFMTVRDWQRRIEMAGFEILETGSYPADLPSRFVVARKS
;
A
#
# COMPACT_ATOMS: atom_id res chain seq x y z
N MET A 1 18.61 10.77 3.57
CA MET A 1 17.19 10.65 3.13
C MET A 1 17.17 10.57 1.61
N SER A 2 16.40 9.65 1.04
CA SER A 2 16.25 9.55 -0.42
C SER A 2 15.43 10.73 -0.97
N ALA A 3 15.59 11.07 -2.26
CA ALA A 3 14.81 12.12 -2.93
C ALA A 3 13.30 11.85 -2.81
N ASN A 4 12.89 10.58 -2.87
CA ASN A 4 11.52 10.15 -2.66
C ASN A 4 10.99 10.46 -1.25
N ALA A 5 11.79 10.26 -0.19
CA ALA A 5 11.38 10.58 1.18
C ALA A 5 11.11 12.09 1.34
N MET A 6 12.00 12.93 0.79
CA MET A 6 11.81 14.39 0.81
C MET A 6 10.55 14.84 0.05
N PHE A 7 10.21 14.18 -1.06
CA PHE A 7 8.95 14.45 -1.79
C PHE A 7 7.74 14.18 -0.92
N TRP A 8 7.66 12.99 -0.30
CA TRP A 8 6.52 12.58 0.52
C TRP A 8 6.42 13.37 1.83
N ASP A 9 7.54 13.73 2.47
CA ASP A 9 7.56 14.64 3.62
C ASP A 9 6.95 16.01 3.27
N ARG A 10 7.29 16.57 2.10
CA ARG A 10 6.77 17.86 1.63
C ARG A 10 5.25 17.84 1.40
N VAL A 11 4.72 16.74 0.89
CA VAL A 11 3.29 16.63 0.56
C VAL A 11 2.44 16.09 1.71
N ALA A 12 3.05 15.57 2.79
CA ALA A 12 2.37 14.85 3.86
C ALA A 12 1.21 15.64 4.48
N LYS A 13 1.42 16.93 4.81
CA LYS A 13 0.37 17.79 5.39
C LYS A 13 -0.85 17.91 4.46
N ARG A 14 -0.60 18.16 3.17
CA ARG A 14 -1.68 18.27 2.18
C ARG A 14 -2.37 16.92 1.99
N TYR A 15 -1.60 15.83 1.93
CA TYR A 15 -2.14 14.48 1.81
C TYR A 15 -3.01 14.10 3.02
N ALA A 16 -2.57 14.42 4.24
CA ALA A 16 -3.32 14.16 5.46
C ALA A 16 -4.66 14.91 5.54
N ALA A 17 -4.73 16.11 4.93
CA ALA A 17 -5.93 16.94 4.88
C ALA A 17 -6.88 16.60 3.72
N GLN A 18 -6.45 15.81 2.74
CA GLN A 18 -7.30 15.43 1.62
C GLN A 18 -8.31 14.36 2.03
N PRO A 19 -9.61 14.55 1.74
CA PRO A 19 -10.58 13.49 1.91
C PRO A 19 -10.26 12.33 0.94
N VAL A 20 -10.69 11.13 1.31
CA VAL A 20 -10.63 9.97 0.41
C VAL A 20 -11.44 10.27 -0.85
N SER A 21 -10.83 10.12 -2.02
CA SER A 21 -11.44 10.49 -3.31
C SER A 21 -12.68 9.66 -3.67
N ASP A 22 -12.73 8.42 -3.21
CA ASP A 22 -13.87 7.52 -3.35
C ASP A 22 -14.08 6.77 -2.03
N PRO A 23 -14.91 7.32 -1.12
CA PRO A 23 -15.20 6.71 0.18
C PRO A 23 -15.77 5.30 0.07
N SER A 24 -16.69 5.06 -0.88
CA SER A 24 -17.32 3.75 -1.06
C SER A 24 -16.31 2.68 -1.46
N ALA A 25 -15.44 2.97 -2.43
CA ALA A 25 -14.37 2.05 -2.83
C ALA A 25 -13.35 1.81 -1.71
N TYR A 26 -13.14 2.81 -0.85
CA TYR A 26 -12.28 2.69 0.32
C TYR A 26 -12.91 1.80 1.39
N GLU A 27 -14.18 2.01 1.72
CA GLU A 27 -14.94 1.17 2.66
C GLU A 27 -15.00 -0.29 2.23
N VAL A 28 -15.24 -0.56 0.94
CA VAL A 28 -15.18 -1.93 0.40
C VAL A 28 -13.78 -2.53 0.61
N THR A 29 -12.72 -1.77 0.33
CA THR A 29 -11.34 -2.23 0.54
C THR A 29 -11.08 -2.58 2.00
N LEU A 30 -11.49 -1.73 2.94
CA LEU A 30 -11.32 -1.95 4.38
C LEU A 30 -12.12 -3.15 4.87
N SER A 31 -13.40 -3.23 4.52
CA SER A 31 -14.31 -4.32 4.91
C SER A 31 -13.79 -5.67 4.39
N ARG A 32 -13.38 -5.74 3.10
CA ARG A 32 -12.79 -6.96 2.55
C ARG A 32 -11.49 -7.32 3.24
N THR A 33 -10.61 -6.36 3.51
CA THR A 33 -9.38 -6.62 4.25
C THR A 33 -9.68 -7.14 5.65
N ALA A 34 -10.55 -6.47 6.40
CA ALA A 34 -10.93 -6.87 7.76
C ALA A 34 -11.50 -8.29 7.82
N SER A 35 -12.26 -8.74 6.79
CA SER A 35 -12.82 -10.11 6.76
C SER A 35 -11.77 -11.22 6.65
N TYR A 36 -10.53 -10.90 6.33
CA TYR A 36 -9.38 -11.82 6.30
C TYR A 36 -8.49 -11.74 7.53
N LEU A 37 -8.71 -10.75 8.41
CA LEU A 37 -7.93 -10.56 9.62
C LEU A 37 -8.59 -11.23 10.83
N ARG A 38 -7.77 -11.66 11.80
CA ARG A 38 -8.21 -12.27 13.06
C ARG A 38 -7.55 -11.61 14.26
N ALA A 39 -8.23 -11.63 15.38
CA ALA A 39 -7.83 -10.96 16.61
C ALA A 39 -6.51 -11.47 17.23
N ASP A 40 -6.05 -12.66 16.83
CA ASP A 40 -4.80 -13.28 17.30
C ASP A 40 -3.58 -12.95 16.42
N GLN A 41 -3.74 -12.23 15.33
CA GLN A 41 -2.71 -12.02 14.29
C GLN A 41 -1.80 -10.83 14.57
N THR A 42 -0.57 -10.94 14.05
CA THR A 42 0.41 -9.86 13.95
C THR A 42 0.59 -9.45 12.50
N ILE A 43 0.33 -8.18 12.21
CA ILE A 43 0.23 -7.62 10.84
C ILE A 43 1.32 -6.58 10.59
N LEU A 44 1.86 -6.58 9.37
CA LEU A 44 2.71 -5.51 8.85
C LEU A 44 1.96 -4.75 7.74
N GLU A 45 1.88 -3.43 7.83
CA GLU A 45 1.51 -2.57 6.71
C GLU A 45 2.73 -1.85 6.16
N LEU A 46 2.99 -2.02 4.87
CA LEU A 46 4.08 -1.38 4.13
C LEU A 46 3.53 -0.15 3.38
N GLY A 47 4.23 0.99 3.49
CA GLY A 47 3.83 2.23 2.85
C GLY A 47 2.50 2.76 3.38
N CYS A 48 2.33 2.79 4.71
CA CYS A 48 1.07 3.14 5.38
C CYS A 48 0.65 4.62 5.20
N GLY A 49 1.53 5.47 4.65
CA GLY A 49 1.28 6.89 4.53
C GLY A 49 0.90 7.53 5.86
N THR A 50 -0.18 8.29 5.89
CA THR A 50 -0.68 8.95 7.12
C THR A 50 -1.45 8.02 8.07
N GLY A 51 -1.35 6.70 7.88
CA GLY A 51 -1.85 5.68 8.81
C GLY A 51 -3.36 5.50 8.88
N SER A 52 -4.15 6.08 7.96
CA SER A 52 -5.62 6.00 8.02
C SER A 52 -6.11 4.55 7.98
N THR A 53 -5.54 3.72 7.10
CA THR A 53 -5.88 2.30 6.96
C THR A 53 -5.46 1.50 8.19
N ALA A 54 -4.21 1.71 8.66
CA ALA A 54 -3.70 1.08 9.88
C ALA A 54 -4.59 1.34 11.09
N VAL A 55 -4.97 2.61 11.33
CA VAL A 55 -5.84 2.99 12.45
C VAL A 55 -7.20 2.30 12.38
N THR A 56 -7.78 2.16 11.18
CA THR A 56 -9.08 1.50 11.01
C THR A 56 -9.00 -0.01 11.19
N LEU A 57 -7.90 -0.64 10.76
CA LEU A 57 -7.77 -2.10 10.80
C LEU A 57 -7.18 -2.64 12.11
N ALA A 58 -6.40 -1.85 12.84
CA ALA A 58 -5.75 -2.26 14.08
C ALA A 58 -6.70 -2.89 15.12
N PRO A 59 -7.95 -2.42 15.31
CA PRO A 59 -8.88 -3.04 16.25
C PRO A 59 -9.22 -4.51 15.94
N ASN A 60 -8.95 -5.00 14.74
CA ASN A 60 -9.28 -6.37 14.31
C ASN A 60 -8.14 -7.38 14.56
N VAL A 61 -7.00 -6.96 15.13
CA VAL A 61 -5.80 -7.81 15.23
C VAL A 61 -5.11 -7.66 16.57
N ALA A 62 -4.24 -8.62 16.94
CA ALA A 62 -3.47 -8.56 18.18
C ALA A 62 -2.45 -7.44 18.17
N GLN A 63 -1.67 -7.33 17.09
CA GLN A 63 -0.61 -6.33 16.92
C GLN A 63 -0.53 -5.90 15.46
N MET A 64 -0.30 -4.62 15.26
CA MET A 64 -0.06 -4.08 13.92
C MET A 64 1.16 -3.16 13.93
N LEU A 65 2.07 -3.39 12.97
CA LEU A 65 3.18 -2.51 12.67
C LEU A 65 2.93 -1.84 11.32
N ALA A 66 2.84 -0.52 11.31
CA ALA A 66 2.66 0.28 10.10
C ALA A 66 3.95 1.02 9.76
N THR A 67 4.43 0.90 8.53
CA THR A 67 5.71 1.46 8.11
C THR A 67 5.56 2.37 6.90
N ASP A 68 6.32 3.44 6.91
CA ASP A 68 6.51 4.34 5.76
C ASP A 68 7.92 4.95 5.83
N PHE A 69 8.51 5.24 4.69
CA PHE A 69 9.84 5.85 4.66
C PHE A 69 9.84 7.37 4.89
N SER A 70 8.66 8.01 4.84
CA SER A 70 8.45 9.41 5.17
C SER A 70 8.20 9.59 6.67
N ALA A 71 9.11 10.29 7.36
CA ALA A 71 8.97 10.59 8.79
C ALA A 71 7.70 11.43 9.06
N LYS A 72 7.39 12.37 8.16
CA LYS A 72 6.18 13.21 8.28
C LYS A 72 4.88 12.42 8.13
N MET A 73 4.84 11.40 7.26
CA MET A 73 3.71 10.50 7.16
C MET A 73 3.50 9.73 8.47
N ILE A 74 4.58 9.21 9.04
CA ILE A 74 4.55 8.46 10.32
C ILE A 74 4.09 9.34 11.48
N GLU A 75 4.54 10.61 11.56
CA GLU A 75 4.05 11.56 12.58
C GLU A 75 2.52 11.67 12.57
N PHE A 76 1.90 11.86 11.40
CA PHE A 76 0.44 11.90 11.26
C PHE A 76 -0.23 10.57 11.67
N GLY A 77 0.36 9.43 11.32
CA GLY A 77 -0.13 8.12 11.73
C GLY A 77 -0.13 7.95 13.25
N GLN A 78 0.96 8.33 13.89
CA GLN A 78 1.08 8.28 15.36
C GLN A 78 0.08 9.19 16.07
N GLU A 79 -0.17 10.40 15.53
CA GLU A 79 -1.18 11.31 16.07
C GLU A 79 -2.58 10.70 15.98
N ARG A 80 -2.94 10.11 14.85
CA ARG A 80 -4.22 9.42 14.66
C ARG A 80 -4.39 8.23 15.58
N ALA A 81 -3.37 7.39 15.74
CA ALA A 81 -3.43 6.24 16.65
C ALA A 81 -3.61 6.68 18.11
N ARG A 82 -2.89 7.72 18.54
CA ARG A 82 -3.07 8.32 19.87
C ARG A 82 -4.49 8.87 20.07
N ALA A 83 -5.00 9.60 19.09
CA ALA A 83 -6.36 10.14 19.14
C ALA A 83 -7.44 9.04 19.18
N ALA A 84 -7.18 7.89 18.57
CA ALA A 84 -8.06 6.72 18.58
C ALA A 84 -7.83 5.79 19.80
N GLY A 85 -6.88 6.09 20.69
CA GLY A 85 -6.59 5.29 21.88
C GLY A 85 -6.03 3.88 21.59
N LEU A 86 -5.38 3.70 20.43
CA LEU A 86 -4.87 2.39 20.01
C LEU A 86 -3.53 2.08 20.65
N SER A 87 -3.45 0.99 21.43
CA SER A 87 -2.22 0.52 22.07
C SER A 87 -1.52 -0.60 21.29
N ASN A 88 -2.25 -1.28 20.38
CA ASN A 88 -1.75 -2.40 19.59
C ASN A 88 -1.22 -2.02 18.21
N LEU A 89 -1.18 -0.71 17.89
CA LEU A 89 -0.65 -0.18 16.62
C LEU A 89 0.63 0.59 16.86
N LYS A 90 1.71 0.17 16.20
CA LYS A 90 3.01 0.86 16.20
C LYS A 90 3.34 1.39 14.82
N PHE A 91 4.04 2.52 14.79
CA PHE A 91 4.53 3.13 13.55
C PHE A 91 6.06 3.18 13.54
N GLN A 92 6.66 2.89 12.39
CA GLN A 92 8.11 2.92 12.22
C GLN A 92 8.49 3.57 10.88
N VAL A 93 9.47 4.47 10.93
CA VAL A 93 10.07 5.05 9.72
C VAL A 93 11.04 4.03 9.13
N CYS A 94 10.68 3.38 8.05
CA CYS A 94 11.54 2.50 7.26
C CYS A 94 10.94 2.26 5.87
N ASP A 95 11.79 1.85 4.94
CA ASP A 95 11.37 1.38 3.62
C ASP A 95 11.18 -0.14 3.58
N LEU A 96 10.84 -0.67 2.41
CA LEU A 96 10.69 -2.12 2.22
C LEU A 96 11.99 -2.90 2.48
N GLU A 97 13.17 -2.27 2.26
CA GLU A 97 14.46 -2.93 2.46
C GLU A 97 14.75 -3.13 3.94
N THR A 98 14.46 -2.11 4.74
CA THR A 98 14.79 -2.03 6.17
C THR A 98 13.63 -2.41 7.08
N ALA A 99 12.43 -2.64 6.52
CA ALA A 99 11.27 -3.10 7.29
C ALA A 99 11.55 -4.46 7.95
N PRO A 100 11.04 -4.70 9.18
CA PRO A 100 11.25 -5.94 9.91
C PRO A 100 10.93 -7.19 9.10
N VAL A 101 11.74 -8.23 9.28
CA VAL A 101 11.63 -9.48 8.49
C VAL A 101 10.42 -10.33 8.91
N GLY A 102 9.90 -10.13 10.11
CA GLY A 102 8.77 -10.90 10.63
C GLY A 102 9.19 -12.10 11.46
N PRO A 103 8.43 -13.21 11.47
CA PRO A 103 7.31 -13.54 10.55
C PRO A 103 5.97 -12.90 10.94
N PHE A 104 5.20 -12.46 9.93
CA PHE A 104 3.87 -11.87 10.07
C PHE A 104 2.77 -12.81 9.57
N ASP A 105 1.57 -12.71 10.15
CA ASP A 105 0.39 -13.44 9.69
C ASP A 105 -0.17 -12.85 8.40
N ALA A 106 -0.11 -11.52 8.26
CA ALA A 106 -0.39 -10.86 7.01
C ALA A 106 0.53 -9.65 6.78
N VAL A 107 0.77 -9.35 5.50
CA VAL A 107 1.41 -8.12 5.02
C VAL A 107 0.42 -7.36 4.15
N LEU A 108 0.17 -6.09 4.51
CA LEU A 108 -0.72 -5.19 3.80
C LEU A 108 0.10 -4.19 2.98
N ALA A 109 -0.36 -3.83 1.78
CA ALA A 109 0.26 -2.80 0.95
C ALA A 109 -0.78 -2.11 0.06
N PHE A 110 -1.22 -0.92 0.46
CA PHE A 110 -2.24 -0.16 -0.27
C PHE A 110 -1.63 1.02 -1.01
N ASN A 111 -1.85 1.08 -2.32
CA ASN A 111 -1.31 2.13 -3.20
C ASN A 111 0.21 2.30 -3.14
N LEU A 112 0.95 1.23 -2.86
CA LEU A 112 2.41 1.23 -2.73
C LEU A 112 3.11 0.67 -3.98
N PHE A 113 2.77 -0.53 -4.44
CA PHE A 113 3.56 -1.29 -5.40
C PHE A 113 3.79 -0.59 -6.73
N HIS A 114 2.84 0.20 -7.22
CA HIS A 114 3.05 0.99 -8.45
C HIS A 114 4.12 2.10 -8.32
N LEU A 115 4.62 2.34 -7.11
CA LEU A 115 5.67 3.33 -6.79
C LEU A 115 7.03 2.70 -6.48
N LEU A 116 7.11 1.37 -6.34
CA LEU A 116 8.36 0.66 -6.03
C LEU A 116 9.17 0.42 -7.31
N PRO A 117 10.49 0.61 -7.30
CA PRO A 117 11.31 0.44 -8.51
C PRO A 117 11.34 -1.00 -9.02
N GLU A 118 11.50 -1.98 -8.12
CA GLU A 118 11.73 -3.39 -8.42
C GLU A 118 10.57 -4.26 -7.91
N LEU A 119 9.52 -4.43 -8.74
CA LEU A 119 8.27 -5.07 -8.34
C LEU A 119 8.47 -6.53 -7.90
N ASP A 120 9.21 -7.32 -8.69
CA ASP A 120 9.37 -8.75 -8.44
C ASP A 120 10.24 -9.00 -7.20
N ALA A 121 11.33 -8.25 -7.04
CA ALA A 121 12.15 -8.28 -5.83
C ALA A 121 11.34 -7.84 -4.59
N SER A 122 10.48 -6.83 -4.75
CA SER A 122 9.59 -6.36 -3.68
C SER A 122 8.58 -7.42 -3.25
N LEU A 123 8.01 -8.17 -4.19
CA LEU A 123 7.11 -9.29 -3.88
C LEU A 123 7.84 -10.42 -3.15
N GLN A 124 9.09 -10.75 -3.54
CA GLN A 124 9.90 -11.73 -2.83
C GLN A 124 10.19 -11.30 -1.38
N LYS A 125 10.43 -10.01 -1.13
CA LYS A 125 10.60 -9.48 0.23
C LYS A 125 9.33 -9.58 1.07
N VAL A 126 8.16 -9.38 0.48
CA VAL A 126 6.88 -9.65 1.14
C VAL A 126 6.75 -11.13 1.49
N MET A 127 7.06 -12.01 0.53
CA MET A 127 7.02 -13.46 0.73
C MET A 127 7.88 -13.91 1.92
N GLN A 128 9.10 -13.36 2.04
CA GLN A 128 10.03 -13.67 3.12
C GLN A 128 9.51 -13.24 4.51
N ARG A 129 8.69 -12.19 4.57
CA ARG A 129 8.11 -11.64 5.80
C ARG A 129 6.90 -12.38 6.31
N LEU A 130 6.29 -13.21 5.48
CA LEU A 130 5.07 -13.95 5.83
C LEU A 130 5.38 -15.31 6.45
N LYS A 131 4.59 -15.70 7.43
CA LYS A 131 4.49 -17.08 7.90
C LYS A 131 4.04 -18.00 6.75
N PRO A 132 4.32 -19.32 6.80
CA PRO A 132 3.66 -20.27 5.90
C PRO A 132 2.14 -20.11 5.99
N GLY A 133 1.46 -20.03 4.85
CA GLY A 133 0.01 -19.78 4.78
C GLY A 133 -0.41 -18.33 5.11
N GLY A 134 0.53 -17.43 5.39
CA GLY A 134 0.27 -16.01 5.66
C GLY A 134 -0.26 -15.27 4.43
N LEU A 135 -0.94 -14.15 4.66
CA LEU A 135 -1.66 -13.42 3.61
C LEU A 135 -0.89 -12.18 3.15
N PHE A 136 -0.84 -11.98 1.85
CA PHE A 136 -0.50 -10.71 1.22
C PHE A 136 -1.79 -10.05 0.73
N ILE A 137 -2.15 -8.88 1.29
CA ILE A 137 -3.33 -8.12 0.90
C ILE A 137 -2.88 -6.79 0.33
N SER A 138 -3.20 -6.55 -0.93
CA SER A 138 -2.73 -5.36 -1.63
C SER A 138 -3.83 -4.67 -2.43
N LYS A 139 -3.65 -3.36 -2.63
CA LYS A 139 -4.40 -2.58 -3.61
C LYS A 139 -3.41 -1.78 -4.42
N THR A 140 -3.37 -2.02 -5.72
CA THR A 140 -2.37 -1.42 -6.62
C THR A 140 -3.03 -0.76 -7.81
N VAL A 141 -2.61 0.45 -8.14
CA VAL A 141 -3.13 1.20 -9.29
C VAL A 141 -2.61 0.59 -10.59
N CYS A 142 -3.53 0.10 -11.45
CA CYS A 142 -3.24 -0.52 -12.75
C CYS A 142 -3.59 0.47 -13.88
N MET A 143 -2.77 1.48 -14.05
CA MET A 143 -3.03 2.63 -14.93
C MET A 143 -3.26 2.28 -16.40
N GLN A 144 -2.77 1.12 -16.89
CA GLN A 144 -2.96 0.74 -18.29
C GLN A 144 -4.39 0.35 -18.61
N ASP A 145 -5.15 -0.15 -17.64
CA ASP A 145 -6.54 -0.56 -17.81
C ASP A 145 -7.55 0.58 -17.57
N ALA A 146 -7.06 1.80 -17.30
CA ALA A 146 -7.93 2.97 -17.15
C ALA A 146 -8.73 3.23 -18.42
N LYS A 147 -10.05 3.36 -18.29
CA LYS A 147 -11.01 3.56 -19.39
C LYS A 147 -10.67 4.77 -20.27
N SER A 148 -10.09 5.83 -19.72
CA SER A 148 -9.70 7.04 -20.45
C SER A 148 -8.26 6.97 -20.98
N GLY A 149 -8.09 6.50 -22.21
CA GLY A 149 -6.79 6.48 -22.89
C GLY A 149 -6.14 7.86 -23.04
N LEU A 150 -6.95 8.92 -23.17
CA LEU A 150 -6.45 10.30 -23.29
C LEU A 150 -5.83 10.78 -21.97
N LYS A 151 -6.49 10.57 -20.83
CA LYS A 151 -5.94 10.90 -19.49
C LYS A 151 -4.61 10.17 -19.25
N ARG A 152 -4.54 8.88 -19.59
CA ARG A 152 -3.32 8.09 -19.48
C ARG A 152 -2.17 8.64 -20.31
N ARG A 153 -2.42 8.99 -21.58
CA ARG A 153 -1.41 9.61 -22.47
C ARG A 153 -0.92 10.93 -21.93
N LEU A 154 -1.83 11.77 -21.41
CA LEU A 154 -1.50 13.06 -20.81
C LEU A 154 -0.63 12.88 -19.56
N ILE A 155 -1.01 11.98 -18.65
CA ILE A 155 -0.22 11.68 -17.46
C ILE A 155 1.20 11.21 -17.83
N ARG A 156 1.33 10.28 -18.79
CA ARG A 156 2.65 9.81 -19.26
C ARG A 156 3.49 10.93 -19.85
N ALA A 157 2.90 11.87 -20.59
CA ALA A 157 3.61 12.98 -21.19
C ALA A 157 4.08 14.02 -20.16
N VAL A 158 3.27 14.28 -19.12
CA VAL A 158 3.54 15.32 -18.11
C VAL A 158 4.43 14.80 -16.97
N LEU A 159 4.39 13.51 -16.68
CA LEU A 159 5.08 12.89 -15.54
C LEU A 159 6.61 13.17 -15.51
N PRO A 160 7.38 13.09 -16.63
CA PRO A 160 8.80 13.39 -16.60
C PRO A 160 9.10 14.84 -16.19
N MET A 161 8.33 15.79 -16.69
CA MET A 161 8.44 17.19 -16.31
C MET A 161 8.10 17.42 -14.84
N MET A 162 7.05 16.76 -14.33
CA MET A 162 6.68 16.83 -12.92
C MET A 162 7.75 16.23 -12.00
N ARG A 163 8.42 15.14 -12.43
CA ARG A 163 9.57 14.57 -11.71
C ARG A 163 10.73 15.56 -11.66
N TRP A 164 11.08 16.16 -12.78
CA TRP A 164 12.17 17.14 -12.86
C TRP A 164 11.98 18.32 -11.90
N VAL A 165 10.75 18.80 -11.73
CA VAL A 165 10.41 19.88 -10.76
C VAL A 165 10.05 19.37 -9.35
N GLY A 166 10.29 18.08 -9.06
CA GLY A 166 10.03 17.49 -7.76
C GLY A 166 8.55 17.45 -7.34
N LYS A 167 7.63 17.43 -8.31
CA LYS A 167 6.17 17.39 -8.08
C LYS A 167 5.54 16.03 -8.32
N ALA A 168 6.33 15.00 -8.61
CA ALA A 168 5.89 13.62 -8.76
C ALA A 168 6.94 12.67 -8.16
N PRO A 169 6.54 11.44 -7.73
CA PRO A 169 7.48 10.43 -7.27
C PRO A 169 8.39 9.94 -8.41
N ASP A 170 9.59 9.45 -8.07
CA ASP A 170 10.61 9.03 -9.04
C ASP A 170 10.14 7.85 -9.89
N THR A 171 9.40 6.93 -9.29
CA THR A 171 8.87 5.74 -9.97
C THR A 171 7.35 5.75 -9.98
N VAL A 172 6.77 5.50 -11.15
CA VAL A 172 5.34 5.16 -11.31
C VAL A 172 5.25 4.09 -12.40
N HIS A 173 4.81 2.90 -12.03
CA HIS A 173 4.58 1.83 -12.99
C HIS A 173 3.22 1.96 -13.67
N PHE A 174 3.24 1.81 -14.99
CA PHE A 174 2.04 1.67 -15.81
C PHE A 174 1.88 0.19 -16.12
N MET A 175 1.12 -0.53 -15.32
CA MET A 175 0.86 -1.96 -15.50
C MET A 175 -0.62 -2.24 -15.74
N THR A 176 -0.93 -3.39 -16.33
CA THR A 176 -2.29 -3.93 -16.42
C THR A 176 -2.65 -4.71 -15.15
N VAL A 177 -3.95 -4.92 -14.93
CA VAL A 177 -4.45 -5.83 -13.89
C VAL A 177 -3.87 -7.24 -14.07
N ARG A 178 -3.81 -7.71 -15.32
CA ARG A 178 -3.27 -9.03 -15.66
C ARG A 178 -1.77 -9.15 -15.32
N ASP A 179 -0.98 -8.12 -15.64
CA ASP A 179 0.45 -8.11 -15.30
C ASP A 179 0.68 -8.15 -13.80
N TRP A 180 -0.12 -7.39 -13.03
CA TRP A 180 -0.02 -7.37 -11.57
C TRP A 180 -0.34 -8.75 -10.95
N GLN A 181 -1.46 -9.35 -11.35
CA GLN A 181 -1.83 -10.68 -10.85
C GLN A 181 -0.79 -11.75 -11.21
N ARG A 182 -0.33 -11.77 -12.46
CA ARG A 182 0.72 -12.69 -12.91
C ARG A 182 2.01 -12.58 -12.09
N ARG A 183 2.44 -11.36 -11.74
CA ARG A 183 3.63 -11.15 -10.89
C ARG A 183 3.44 -11.74 -9.50
N ILE A 184 2.26 -11.57 -8.90
CA ILE A 184 1.92 -12.15 -7.60
C ILE A 184 2.00 -13.69 -7.67
N GLU A 185 1.41 -14.31 -8.69
CA GLU A 185 1.46 -15.76 -8.90
C GLU A 185 2.89 -16.26 -9.14
N MET A 186 3.66 -15.56 -9.97
CA MET A 186 5.07 -15.90 -10.23
C MET A 186 5.96 -15.73 -8.99
N ALA A 187 5.60 -14.88 -8.06
CA ALA A 187 6.29 -14.75 -6.78
C ALA A 187 6.02 -15.92 -5.81
N GLY A 188 5.10 -16.84 -6.15
CA GLY A 188 4.76 -18.01 -5.34
C GLY A 188 3.52 -17.84 -4.46
N PHE A 189 2.69 -16.85 -4.76
CA PHE A 189 1.41 -16.66 -4.05
C PHE A 189 0.26 -17.34 -4.78
N GLU A 190 -0.67 -17.89 -4.02
CA GLU A 190 -2.00 -18.32 -4.49
C GLU A 190 -2.99 -17.17 -4.32
N ILE A 191 -3.59 -16.69 -5.40
CA ILE A 191 -4.62 -15.62 -5.34
C ILE A 191 -5.94 -16.22 -4.86
N LEU A 192 -6.45 -15.71 -3.73
CA LEU A 192 -7.71 -16.13 -3.11
C LEU A 192 -8.88 -15.23 -3.55
N GLU A 193 -8.65 -13.93 -3.65
CA GLU A 193 -9.68 -12.94 -4.01
C GLU A 193 -9.08 -11.80 -4.82
N THR A 194 -9.91 -11.27 -5.71
CA THR A 194 -9.56 -10.05 -6.46
C THR A 194 -10.78 -9.14 -6.66
N GLY A 195 -10.53 -7.82 -6.70
CA GLY A 195 -11.54 -6.82 -7.00
C GLY A 195 -10.93 -5.57 -7.65
N SER A 196 -11.74 -4.73 -8.28
CA SER A 196 -11.30 -3.44 -8.84
C SER A 196 -12.13 -2.31 -8.26
N TYR A 197 -11.50 -1.45 -7.46
CA TYR A 197 -12.14 -0.37 -6.72
C TYR A 197 -11.25 0.89 -6.75
N PRO A 198 -11.71 2.05 -7.28
CA PRO A 198 -12.91 2.26 -8.07
C PRO A 198 -12.78 1.70 -9.50
N ALA A 199 -13.92 1.51 -10.17
CA ALA A 199 -13.95 0.93 -11.52
C ALA A 199 -13.39 1.85 -12.62
N ASP A 200 -13.37 3.16 -12.39
CA ASP A 200 -12.92 4.16 -13.38
C ASP A 200 -11.40 4.29 -13.44
N LEU A 201 -10.74 4.13 -12.32
CA LEU A 201 -9.30 4.02 -12.22
C LEU A 201 -9.01 2.65 -11.60
N PRO A 202 -8.69 1.63 -12.41
CA PRO A 202 -8.57 0.28 -11.90
C PRO A 202 -7.46 0.19 -10.86
N SER A 203 -7.89 0.21 -9.60
CA SER A 203 -7.05 -0.14 -8.46
C SER A 203 -7.37 -1.58 -8.11
N ARG A 204 -6.46 -2.49 -8.48
CA ARG A 204 -6.64 -3.92 -8.28
C ARG A 204 -6.39 -4.28 -6.83
N PHE A 205 -7.44 -4.68 -6.14
CA PHE A 205 -7.41 -5.34 -4.84
C PHE A 205 -7.11 -6.82 -5.04
N VAL A 206 -6.20 -7.35 -4.24
CA VAL A 206 -5.81 -8.76 -4.27
C VAL A 206 -5.60 -9.23 -2.84
N VAL A 207 -6.17 -10.39 -2.52
CA VAL A 207 -5.80 -11.21 -1.36
C VAL A 207 -5.11 -12.45 -1.89
N ALA A 208 -3.89 -12.69 -1.44
CA ALA A 208 -3.10 -13.82 -1.89
C ALA A 208 -2.43 -14.49 -0.70
N ARG A 209 -2.32 -15.82 -0.74
CA ARG A 209 -1.75 -16.66 0.31
C ARG A 209 -0.36 -17.10 -0.08
N LYS A 210 0.58 -17.06 0.87
CA LYS A 210 1.90 -17.70 0.73
C LYS A 210 1.71 -19.22 0.72
N SER A 211 2.12 -19.84 -0.37
CA SER A 211 2.17 -21.30 -0.52
C SER A 211 3.24 -21.94 0.36
#